data_cce12670922f6e12d642f782f19e7e3b
#
_entry.id   cce12670922f6e12d642f782f19e7e3b
#
_cell.length_a   1.000
_cell.length_b   1.000
_cell.length_c   1.000
_cell.angle_alpha   90.00
_cell.angle_beta   90.00
_cell.angle_gamma   90.00
#
_symmetry.space_group_name_H-M   'P 1'
#
loop_
_entity.id
_entity.type
_entity.pdbx_description
1 polymer ?
#
loop_
_entity_poly.entity_id
_entity_poly.type
_entity_poly.pdbx_seq_one_letter_code
_entity_poly.pdbx_strand_id
1 'polypeptide(L)'
;MAGNSSKAPTDSLTVPWSDTVHFVRQLSHDLRNELNAIELQSAYIGELTQDQELTSEIKRLREVVSGLNSTLQRLSRAFGEVAPNVVTYPAGEFLTDMRTQIERNFSKESQEIKWDMQLEDGMLNIDPQLFQEVFVELFANAFRHDRGNGALVAKARISDGRFLFSLHEPKAVFSSDTQNWGREPLRSITQRHYGLGLNRIRAIIEAHGGELQAQYDPKAATLVSTMALPMSSRQSQHG
;
A
#
# COMPACT_ATOMS: atom_id res chain seq x y z
N MET A 1 27.77 -35.53 42.46
CA MET A 1 28.44 -34.64 41.51
C MET A 1 27.39 -34.12 40.53
N ALA A 2 26.88 -32.92 40.79
CA ALA A 2 25.85 -32.29 39.94
C ALA A 2 26.55 -31.42 38.91
N GLY A 3 26.43 -31.81 37.63
CA GLY A 3 26.95 -31.04 36.53
C GLY A 3 26.04 -29.83 36.24
N ASN A 4 26.52 -28.64 36.57
CA ASN A 4 25.87 -27.36 36.28
C ASN A 4 26.11 -27.01 34.80
N SER A 5 25.13 -27.30 33.94
CA SER A 5 25.17 -26.89 32.55
C SER A 5 24.71 -25.43 32.45
N SER A 6 25.67 -24.53 32.50
CA SER A 6 25.48 -23.11 32.24
C SER A 6 25.07 -22.91 30.78
N LYS A 7 23.79 -22.66 30.56
CA LYS A 7 23.25 -22.21 29.26
C LYS A 7 23.67 -20.76 29.08
N ALA A 8 24.63 -20.51 28.21
CA ALA A 8 25.00 -19.16 27.80
C ALA A 8 23.76 -18.39 27.28
N PRO A 9 23.55 -17.13 27.67
CA PRO A 9 22.49 -16.32 27.11
C PRO A 9 22.79 -16.11 25.64
N THR A 10 21.91 -16.59 24.76
CA THR A 10 21.87 -16.17 23.38
C THR A 10 21.47 -14.70 23.38
N ASP A 11 22.47 -13.83 23.31
CA ASP A 11 22.31 -12.40 23.09
C ASP A 11 21.71 -12.23 21.71
N SER A 12 20.38 -12.23 21.61
CA SER A 12 19.67 -11.91 20.38
C SER A 12 19.83 -10.40 20.19
N LEU A 13 20.76 -10.00 19.32
CA LEU A 13 20.89 -8.62 18.85
C LEU A 13 19.56 -8.21 18.20
N THR A 14 18.71 -7.53 18.96
CA THR A 14 17.49 -6.93 18.44
C THR A 14 17.84 -5.55 17.91
N VAL A 15 17.80 -5.39 16.59
CA VAL A 15 17.94 -4.07 15.95
C VAL A 15 16.59 -3.34 16.07
N PRO A 16 16.56 -2.10 16.58
CA PRO A 16 15.35 -1.30 16.61
C PRO A 16 14.74 -1.15 15.20
N TRP A 17 13.41 -1.17 15.12
CA TRP A 17 12.72 -1.02 13.85
C TRP A 17 13.06 0.31 13.15
N SER A 18 13.20 1.41 13.91
CA SER A 18 13.65 2.72 13.43
C SER A 18 14.97 2.66 12.66
N ASP A 19 15.94 1.91 13.21
CA ASP A 19 17.28 1.80 12.63
C ASP A 19 17.25 0.96 11.37
N THR A 20 16.41 -0.10 11.35
CA THR A 20 16.15 -0.91 10.15
C THR A 20 15.54 -0.06 9.05
N VAL A 21 14.54 0.77 9.37
CA VAL A 21 13.90 1.69 8.43
C VAL A 21 14.91 2.69 7.87
N HIS A 22 15.73 3.29 8.75
CA HIS A 22 16.77 4.25 8.32
C HIS A 22 17.78 3.58 7.40
N PHE A 23 18.28 2.41 7.75
CA PHE A 23 19.20 1.63 6.93
C PHE A 23 18.60 1.31 5.54
N VAL A 24 17.36 0.81 5.48
CA VAL A 24 16.70 0.48 4.20
C VAL A 24 16.50 1.72 3.33
N ARG A 25 16.17 2.86 3.94
CA ARG A 25 16.06 4.14 3.21
C ARG A 25 17.40 4.56 2.58
N GLN A 26 18.47 4.52 3.38
CA GLN A 26 19.80 4.88 2.91
C GLN A 26 20.27 3.94 1.80
N LEU A 27 20.15 2.63 2.03
CA LEU A 27 20.50 1.62 1.03
C LEU A 27 19.70 1.80 -0.28
N SER A 28 18.40 2.08 -0.17
CA SER A 28 17.56 2.31 -1.36
C SER A 28 17.97 3.58 -2.14
N HIS A 29 18.40 4.62 -1.42
CA HIS A 29 18.93 5.84 -2.03
C HIS A 29 20.23 5.56 -2.79
N ASP A 30 21.17 4.87 -2.16
CA ASP A 30 22.49 4.60 -2.74
C ASP A 30 22.37 3.69 -3.96
N LEU A 31 21.57 2.61 -3.86
CA LEU A 31 21.30 1.72 -4.99
C LEU A 31 20.61 2.45 -6.16
N ARG A 32 19.73 3.42 -5.89
CA ARG A 32 19.11 4.21 -6.95
C ARG A 32 20.13 5.05 -7.69
N ASN A 33 21.09 5.64 -6.98
CA ASN A 33 22.16 6.41 -7.62
C ASN A 33 23.02 5.53 -8.54
N GLU A 34 23.35 4.31 -8.11
CA GLU A 34 24.10 3.36 -8.94
C GLU A 34 23.29 2.91 -10.18
N LEU A 35 21.99 2.64 -10.02
CA LEU A 35 21.13 2.27 -11.14
C LEU A 35 20.95 3.41 -12.14
N ASN A 36 20.87 4.65 -11.69
CA ASN A 36 20.82 5.82 -12.56
C ASN A 36 22.13 5.98 -13.35
N ALA A 37 23.27 5.72 -12.73
CA ALA A 37 24.57 5.71 -13.42
C ALA A 37 24.63 4.64 -14.52
N ILE A 38 24.14 3.42 -14.22
CA ILE A 38 24.06 2.33 -15.21
C ILE A 38 23.09 2.68 -16.34
N GLU A 39 21.94 3.32 -16.03
CA GLU A 39 20.98 3.75 -17.06
C GLU A 39 21.59 4.79 -18.00
N LEU A 40 22.27 5.80 -17.44
CA LEU A 40 22.97 6.84 -18.22
C LEU A 40 24.05 6.24 -19.10
N GLN A 41 24.87 5.34 -18.54
CA GLN A 41 25.97 4.71 -19.26
C GLN A 41 25.48 3.77 -20.37
N SER A 42 24.41 3.01 -20.13
CA SER A 42 23.77 2.17 -21.13
C SER A 42 23.13 2.99 -22.26
N ALA A 43 22.53 4.15 -21.95
CA ALA A 43 22.04 5.07 -22.97
C ALA A 43 23.16 5.59 -23.85
N TYR A 44 24.26 6.03 -23.25
CA TYR A 44 25.43 6.53 -23.97
C TYR A 44 26.05 5.45 -24.89
N ILE A 45 26.20 4.21 -24.41
CA ILE A 45 26.70 3.10 -25.26
C ILE A 45 25.73 2.84 -26.42
N GLY A 46 24.41 2.93 -26.16
CA GLY A 46 23.38 2.76 -27.19
C GLY A 46 23.44 3.82 -28.32
N GLU A 47 23.87 5.04 -27.99
CA GLU A 47 24.07 6.10 -29.00
C GLU A 47 25.35 5.89 -29.83
N LEU A 48 26.35 5.24 -29.26
CA LEU A 48 27.64 5.00 -29.94
C LEU A 48 27.64 3.78 -30.87
N THR A 49 26.72 2.82 -30.64
CA THR A 49 26.72 1.57 -31.41
C THR A 49 25.77 1.62 -32.60
N GLN A 50 26.21 1.04 -33.72
CA GLN A 50 25.36 0.76 -34.90
C GLN A 50 25.02 -0.75 -35.00
N ASP A 51 25.54 -1.55 -34.09
CA ASP A 51 25.29 -2.99 -34.03
C ASP A 51 23.89 -3.28 -33.47
N GLN A 52 23.08 -3.98 -34.26
CA GLN A 52 21.69 -4.30 -33.87
C GLN A 52 21.60 -5.30 -32.70
N GLU A 53 22.55 -6.24 -32.62
CA GLU A 53 22.59 -7.23 -31.53
C GLU A 53 22.93 -6.52 -30.21
N LEU A 54 23.97 -5.68 -30.22
CA LEU A 54 24.36 -4.88 -29.06
C LEU A 54 23.24 -3.91 -28.63
N THR A 55 22.55 -3.28 -29.58
CA THR A 55 21.40 -2.43 -29.29
C THR A 55 20.27 -3.18 -28.58
N SER A 56 20.02 -4.43 -29.00
CA SER A 56 19.02 -5.28 -28.37
C SER A 56 19.39 -5.66 -26.93
N GLU A 57 20.67 -5.98 -26.69
CA GLU A 57 21.14 -6.31 -25.33
C GLU A 57 21.14 -5.08 -24.41
N ILE A 58 21.49 -3.91 -24.91
CA ILE A 58 21.36 -2.64 -24.15
C ILE A 58 19.90 -2.37 -23.76
N LYS A 59 18.96 -2.60 -24.67
CA LYS A 59 17.53 -2.45 -24.37
C LYS A 59 17.08 -3.39 -23.25
N ARG A 60 17.48 -4.67 -23.30
CA ARG A 60 17.20 -5.64 -22.23
C ARG A 60 17.81 -5.22 -20.90
N LEU A 61 19.05 -4.75 -20.90
CA LEU A 61 19.71 -4.23 -19.69
C LEU A 61 18.90 -3.06 -19.08
N ARG A 62 18.47 -2.10 -19.89
CA ARG A 62 17.65 -0.95 -19.44
C ARG A 62 16.30 -1.40 -18.89
N GLU A 63 15.65 -2.41 -19.45
CA GLU A 63 14.42 -2.99 -18.91
C GLU A 63 14.64 -3.60 -17.50
N VAL A 64 15.77 -4.29 -17.29
CA VAL A 64 16.15 -4.84 -15.97
C VAL A 64 16.41 -3.71 -14.97
N VAL A 65 17.16 -2.69 -15.35
CA VAL A 65 17.45 -1.51 -14.50
C VAL A 65 16.16 -0.77 -14.12
N SER A 66 15.26 -0.57 -15.07
CA SER A 66 13.94 0.03 -14.83
C SER A 66 13.11 -0.80 -13.84
N GLY A 67 13.13 -2.12 -13.95
CA GLY A 67 12.48 -3.05 -13.02
C GLY A 67 13.04 -2.95 -11.61
N LEU A 68 14.36 -2.85 -11.46
CA LEU A 68 15.03 -2.65 -10.16
C LEU A 68 14.69 -1.29 -9.56
N ASN A 69 14.74 -0.21 -10.35
CA ASN A 69 14.34 1.14 -9.92
C ASN A 69 12.88 1.16 -9.41
N SER A 70 11.96 0.51 -10.11
CA SER A 70 10.58 0.37 -9.69
C SER A 70 10.45 -0.36 -8.35
N THR A 71 11.25 -1.41 -8.12
CA THR A 71 11.27 -2.15 -6.85
C THR A 71 11.81 -1.31 -5.70
N LEU A 72 12.91 -0.57 -5.92
CA LEU A 72 13.47 0.35 -4.92
C LEU A 72 12.52 1.51 -4.59
N GLN A 73 11.79 2.02 -5.58
CA GLN A 73 10.77 3.04 -5.33
C GLN A 73 9.65 2.52 -4.43
N ARG A 74 9.18 1.28 -4.66
CA ARG A 74 8.17 0.66 -3.79
C ARG A 74 8.69 0.48 -2.36
N LEU A 75 9.91 0.03 -2.18
CA LEU A 75 10.54 -0.09 -0.87
C LEU A 75 10.67 1.29 -0.19
N SER A 76 11.19 2.29 -0.89
CA SER A 76 11.33 3.65 -0.36
C SER A 76 10.00 4.25 0.10
N ARG A 77 8.92 4.03 -0.67
CA ARG A 77 7.57 4.48 -0.29
C ARG A 77 7.07 3.74 0.94
N ALA A 78 7.25 2.42 0.98
CA ALA A 78 6.77 1.59 2.09
C ALA A 78 7.41 1.95 3.43
N PHE A 79 8.70 2.34 3.41
CA PHE A 79 9.44 2.81 4.58
C PHE A 79 9.46 4.34 4.72
N GLY A 80 8.84 5.07 3.79
CA GLY A 80 8.78 6.53 3.82
C GLY A 80 7.98 7.04 5.01
N GLU A 81 8.37 8.19 5.54
CA GLU A 81 7.56 8.91 6.50
C GLU A 81 6.25 9.36 5.85
N VAL A 82 5.17 9.36 6.61
CA VAL A 82 3.88 9.88 6.15
C VAL A 82 3.72 11.28 6.70
N ALA A 83 3.94 12.27 5.85
CA ALA A 83 3.70 13.69 6.15
C ALA A 83 2.60 14.21 5.21
N PRO A 84 1.30 14.15 5.63
CA PRO A 84 0.19 14.51 4.76
C PRO A 84 0.14 16.01 4.45
N ASN A 85 -0.07 16.33 3.17
CA ASN A 85 -0.48 17.67 2.75
C ASN A 85 -2.02 17.72 2.69
N VAL A 86 -2.62 18.01 3.84
CA VAL A 86 -4.08 17.89 4.04
C VAL A 86 -4.82 19.05 3.39
N VAL A 87 -5.84 18.72 2.59
CA VAL A 87 -6.80 19.66 2.03
C VAL A 87 -8.22 19.24 2.42
N THR A 88 -9.13 20.22 2.48
CA THR A 88 -10.55 19.95 2.70
C THR A 88 -11.18 19.51 1.38
N TYR A 89 -11.80 18.34 1.36
CA TYR A 89 -12.29 17.68 0.15
C TYR A 89 -13.72 17.18 0.34
N PRO A 90 -14.67 17.44 -0.61
CA PRO A 90 -16.00 16.85 -0.54
C PRO A 90 -15.94 15.32 -0.64
N ALA A 91 -16.56 14.61 0.31
CA ALA A 91 -16.49 13.16 0.39
C ALA A 91 -17.01 12.45 -0.87
N GLY A 92 -18.05 13.00 -1.50
CA GLY A 92 -18.61 12.48 -2.76
C GLY A 92 -17.66 12.61 -3.94
N GLU A 93 -17.02 13.77 -4.09
CA GLU A 93 -16.03 14.02 -5.14
C GLU A 93 -14.78 13.13 -4.93
N PHE A 94 -14.30 13.07 -3.71
CA PHE A 94 -13.20 12.19 -3.34
C PHE A 94 -13.41 10.74 -3.77
N LEU A 95 -14.60 10.17 -3.48
CA LEU A 95 -14.90 8.80 -3.88
C LEU A 95 -15.05 8.63 -5.40
N THR A 96 -15.60 9.62 -6.08
CA THR A 96 -15.72 9.62 -7.54
C THR A 96 -14.33 9.58 -8.19
N ASP A 97 -13.40 10.37 -7.67
CA ASP A 97 -12.02 10.40 -8.16
C ASP A 97 -11.29 9.09 -7.85
N MET A 98 -11.45 8.54 -6.64
CA MET A 98 -10.86 7.25 -6.29
C MET A 98 -11.41 6.12 -7.15
N ARG A 99 -12.72 6.10 -7.40
CA ARG A 99 -13.34 5.12 -8.31
C ARG A 99 -12.75 5.23 -9.72
N THR A 100 -12.66 6.44 -10.27
CA THR A 100 -12.07 6.68 -11.59
C THR A 100 -10.63 6.19 -11.66
N GLN A 101 -9.87 6.41 -10.59
CA GLN A 101 -8.49 5.95 -10.49
C GLN A 101 -8.37 4.41 -10.45
N ILE A 102 -9.27 3.73 -9.74
CA ILE A 102 -9.32 2.27 -9.70
C ILE A 102 -9.70 1.70 -11.08
N GLU A 103 -10.67 2.30 -11.75
CA GLU A 103 -11.07 1.89 -13.11
C GLU A 103 -9.93 2.05 -14.13
N ARG A 104 -9.09 3.08 -13.98
CA ARG A 104 -7.89 3.26 -14.83
C ARG A 104 -6.79 2.24 -14.54
N ASN A 105 -6.52 1.97 -13.26
CA ASN A 105 -5.41 1.09 -12.86
C ASN A 105 -5.74 -0.40 -13.05
N PHE A 106 -7.02 -0.77 -12.97
CA PHE A 106 -7.52 -2.15 -13.00
C PHE A 106 -8.68 -2.28 -13.98
N SER A 107 -8.45 -1.91 -15.24
CA SER A 107 -9.51 -1.78 -16.25
C SER A 107 -10.33 -3.05 -16.51
N LYS A 108 -9.77 -4.23 -16.29
CA LYS A 108 -10.47 -5.52 -16.42
C LYS A 108 -11.19 -5.91 -15.13
N GLU A 109 -10.47 -5.87 -14.02
CA GLU A 109 -10.93 -6.31 -12.70
C GLU A 109 -11.99 -5.37 -12.12
N SER A 110 -11.91 -4.07 -12.45
CA SER A 110 -12.86 -3.06 -11.96
C SER A 110 -14.29 -3.28 -12.43
N GLN A 111 -14.49 -3.98 -13.55
CA GLN A 111 -15.84 -4.32 -14.07
C GLN A 111 -16.61 -5.26 -13.13
N GLU A 112 -15.90 -6.00 -12.26
CA GLU A 112 -16.50 -6.92 -11.30
C GLU A 112 -16.74 -6.28 -9.94
N ILE A 113 -16.42 -5.00 -9.75
CA ILE A 113 -16.65 -4.28 -8.50
C ILE A 113 -18.10 -3.79 -8.44
N LYS A 114 -18.79 -4.15 -7.36
CA LYS A 114 -20.07 -3.54 -7.02
C LYS A 114 -19.84 -2.37 -6.07
N TRP A 115 -20.20 -1.19 -6.50
CA TRP A 115 -20.10 0.03 -5.72
C TRP A 115 -21.45 0.33 -5.05
N ASP A 116 -21.45 0.43 -3.72
CA ASP A 116 -22.60 0.82 -2.88
C ASP A 116 -22.22 2.08 -2.09
N MET A 117 -22.58 3.23 -2.65
CA MET A 117 -22.17 4.54 -2.18
C MET A 117 -23.38 5.30 -1.62
N GLN A 118 -23.49 5.36 -0.30
CA GLN A 118 -24.54 6.09 0.40
C GLN A 118 -23.90 7.25 1.16
N LEU A 119 -23.63 8.33 0.44
CA LEU A 119 -23.00 9.52 1.01
C LEU A 119 -24.00 10.65 1.10
N GLU A 120 -24.06 11.22 2.29
CA GLU A 120 -24.59 12.55 2.54
C GLU A 120 -23.52 13.61 2.28
N ASP A 121 -23.91 14.87 2.21
CA ASP A 121 -22.96 15.98 2.08
C ASP A 121 -22.00 16.03 3.27
N GLY A 122 -20.71 15.98 3.00
CA GLY A 122 -19.70 16.00 4.03
C GLY A 122 -18.32 16.34 3.49
N MET A 123 -17.48 16.90 4.36
CA MET A 123 -16.12 17.30 4.03
C MET A 123 -15.13 16.42 4.79
N LEU A 124 -14.06 16.04 4.11
CA LEU A 124 -12.92 15.31 4.67
C LEU A 124 -11.68 16.22 4.66
N ASN A 125 -10.83 16.07 5.66
CA ASN A 125 -9.49 16.66 5.67
C ASN A 125 -8.49 15.58 5.32
N ILE A 126 -8.07 15.53 4.06
CA ILE A 126 -7.25 14.45 3.53
C ILE A 126 -6.16 14.95 2.58
N ASP A 127 -5.12 14.14 2.40
CA ASP A 127 -4.19 14.25 1.31
C ASP A 127 -4.65 13.31 0.17
N PRO A 128 -5.18 13.82 -0.95
CA PRO A 128 -5.73 13.00 -2.02
C PRO A 128 -4.69 12.08 -2.67
N GLN A 129 -3.41 12.48 -2.71
CA GLN A 129 -2.33 11.68 -3.31
C GLN A 129 -2.00 10.46 -2.44
N LEU A 130 -1.92 10.65 -1.12
CA LEU A 130 -1.71 9.55 -0.20
C LEU A 130 -2.91 8.59 -0.17
N PHE A 131 -4.14 9.11 -0.25
CA PHE A 131 -5.32 8.24 -0.33
C PHE A 131 -5.43 7.50 -1.66
N GLN A 132 -4.92 8.05 -2.76
CA GLN A 132 -4.77 7.30 -4.00
C GLN A 132 -3.87 6.07 -3.80
N GLU A 133 -2.74 6.19 -3.05
CA GLU A 133 -1.91 5.03 -2.68
C GLU A 133 -2.72 4.00 -1.88
N VAL A 134 -3.51 4.45 -0.88
CA VAL A 134 -4.35 3.57 -0.04
C VAL A 134 -5.31 2.76 -0.88
N PHE A 135 -6.09 3.40 -1.76
CA PHE A 135 -7.09 2.72 -2.56
C PHE A 135 -6.47 1.77 -3.58
N VAL A 136 -5.43 2.21 -4.29
CA VAL A 136 -4.72 1.36 -5.26
C VAL A 136 -4.17 0.11 -4.60
N GLU A 137 -3.56 0.22 -3.43
CA GLU A 137 -2.97 -0.93 -2.72
C GLU A 137 -4.05 -1.84 -2.12
N LEU A 138 -5.15 -1.29 -1.56
CA LEU A 138 -6.27 -2.10 -1.06
C LEU A 138 -6.88 -2.95 -2.18
N PHE A 139 -7.19 -2.33 -3.32
CA PHE A 139 -7.76 -3.04 -4.46
C PHE A 139 -6.76 -4.00 -5.11
N ALA A 140 -5.48 -3.62 -5.22
CA ALA A 140 -4.43 -4.51 -5.69
C ALA A 140 -4.32 -5.78 -4.83
N ASN A 141 -4.42 -5.65 -3.50
CA ASN A 141 -4.42 -6.79 -2.59
C ASN A 141 -5.65 -7.67 -2.77
N ALA A 142 -6.84 -7.05 -2.91
CA ALA A 142 -8.09 -7.77 -3.14
C ALA A 142 -8.08 -8.57 -4.45
N PHE A 143 -7.46 -8.06 -5.51
CA PHE A 143 -7.37 -8.75 -6.79
C PHE A 143 -6.29 -9.83 -6.85
N ARG A 144 -5.21 -9.71 -6.06
CA ARG A 144 -4.05 -10.63 -6.11
C ARG A 144 -4.21 -11.88 -5.24
N HIS A 145 -4.84 -11.76 -4.07
CA HIS A 145 -4.80 -12.81 -3.06
C HIS A 145 -6.08 -13.63 -3.04
N ASP A 146 -5.95 -14.93 -3.31
CA ASP A 146 -6.92 -16.02 -3.12
C ASP A 146 -8.40 -15.58 -3.15
N ARG A 147 -8.79 -14.97 -4.27
CA ARG A 147 -10.15 -14.49 -4.45
C ARG A 147 -11.10 -15.67 -4.54
N GLY A 148 -12.09 -15.70 -3.66
CA GLY A 148 -13.21 -16.63 -3.75
C GLY A 148 -14.17 -16.27 -4.88
N ASN A 149 -15.16 -17.11 -5.11
CA ASN A 149 -16.23 -16.83 -6.06
C ASN A 149 -17.12 -15.70 -5.54
N GLY A 150 -17.38 -14.70 -6.35
CA GLY A 150 -18.25 -13.58 -6.01
C GLY A 150 -17.73 -12.23 -6.45
N ALA A 151 -18.58 -11.21 -6.36
CA ALA A 151 -18.22 -9.84 -6.67
C ALA A 151 -17.48 -9.20 -5.49
N LEU A 152 -16.45 -8.41 -5.80
CA LEU A 152 -15.86 -7.47 -4.86
C LEU A 152 -16.87 -6.35 -4.60
N VAL A 153 -17.18 -6.03 -3.34
CA VAL A 153 -18.14 -4.98 -3.00
C VAL A 153 -17.44 -3.87 -2.23
N ALA A 154 -17.46 -2.66 -2.79
CA ALA A 154 -16.96 -1.46 -2.15
C ALA A 154 -18.15 -0.64 -1.63
N LYS A 155 -18.17 -0.37 -0.33
CA LYS A 155 -19.23 0.42 0.31
C LYS A 155 -18.65 1.68 0.92
N ALA A 156 -19.38 2.79 0.81
CA ALA A 156 -19.05 4.01 1.50
C ALA A 156 -20.29 4.66 2.09
N ARG A 157 -20.16 5.17 3.32
CA ARG A 157 -21.21 5.88 4.03
C ARG A 157 -20.63 6.88 5.02
N ILE A 158 -21.45 7.84 5.41
CA ILE A 158 -21.17 8.70 6.56
C ILE A 158 -22.06 8.24 7.72
N SER A 159 -21.46 7.97 8.87
CA SER A 159 -22.17 7.58 10.10
C SER A 159 -21.41 8.08 11.31
N ASP A 160 -22.13 8.62 12.28
CA ASP A 160 -21.59 9.08 13.57
C ASP A 160 -20.42 10.08 13.42
N GLY A 161 -20.54 11.01 12.45
CA GLY A 161 -19.50 12.01 12.17
C GLY A 161 -18.20 11.43 11.59
N ARG A 162 -18.27 10.21 11.06
CA ARG A 162 -17.14 9.53 10.40
C ARG A 162 -17.50 9.11 8.98
N PHE A 163 -16.55 9.25 8.08
CA PHE A 163 -16.58 8.62 6.78
C PHE A 163 -16.11 7.18 6.92
N LEU A 164 -16.93 6.25 6.49
CA LEU A 164 -16.64 4.81 6.52
C LEU A 164 -16.55 4.27 5.10
N PHE A 165 -15.41 3.70 4.76
CA PHE A 165 -15.25 2.93 3.52
C PHE A 165 -14.96 1.47 3.88
N SER A 166 -15.66 0.53 3.27
CA SER A 166 -15.39 -0.89 3.47
C SER A 166 -15.30 -1.64 2.15
N LEU A 167 -14.29 -2.53 2.07
CA LEU A 167 -14.07 -3.44 0.96
C LEU A 167 -14.40 -4.86 1.40
N HIS A 168 -15.38 -5.47 0.75
CA HIS A 168 -15.85 -6.83 1.04
C HIS A 168 -15.27 -7.77 -0.03
N GLU A 169 -14.34 -8.60 0.37
CA GLU A 169 -13.62 -9.52 -0.49
C GLU A 169 -14.14 -10.95 -0.30
N PRO A 170 -14.69 -11.61 -1.34
CA PRO A 170 -14.99 -13.02 -1.26
C PRO A 170 -13.72 -13.85 -1.06
N LYS A 171 -13.65 -14.62 0.04
CA LYS A 171 -12.52 -15.47 0.41
C LYS A 171 -13.04 -16.80 0.91
N ALA A 172 -12.82 -17.89 0.19
CA ALA A 172 -13.28 -19.21 0.62
C ALA A 172 -12.60 -19.66 1.92
N VAL A 173 -11.32 -19.32 2.09
CA VAL A 173 -10.52 -19.58 3.30
C VAL A 173 -9.68 -18.36 3.58
N PHE A 174 -9.62 -17.98 4.85
CA PHE A 174 -8.72 -16.92 5.30
C PHE A 174 -8.12 -17.34 6.65
N SER A 175 -6.84 -17.61 6.67
CA SER A 175 -6.11 -18.12 7.84
C SER A 175 -5.27 -17.07 8.57
N SER A 176 -5.17 -15.86 8.02
CA SER A 176 -4.38 -14.80 8.63
C SER A 176 -5.12 -14.13 9.78
N ASP A 177 -4.38 -13.74 10.83
CA ASP A 177 -4.91 -12.95 11.92
C ASP A 177 -5.27 -11.53 11.45
N THR A 178 -6.50 -11.10 11.70
CA THR A 178 -7.00 -9.78 11.37
C THR A 178 -6.81 -8.75 12.50
N GLN A 179 -6.52 -9.16 13.73
CA GLN A 179 -6.35 -8.24 14.87
C GLN A 179 -5.17 -7.29 14.66
N ASN A 180 -4.09 -7.79 14.05
CA ASN A 180 -2.89 -7.02 13.73
C ASN A 180 -2.83 -6.57 12.26
N TRP A 181 -3.97 -6.40 11.60
CA TRP A 181 -4.06 -6.06 10.18
C TRP A 181 -3.26 -4.79 9.84
N GLY A 182 -2.16 -4.95 9.11
CA GLY A 182 -1.25 -3.86 8.75
C GLY A 182 -0.36 -3.31 9.89
N ARG A 183 -0.38 -3.89 11.09
CA ARG A 183 0.50 -3.45 12.20
C ARG A 183 1.88 -4.09 12.15
N GLU A 184 1.97 -5.32 11.68
CA GLU A 184 3.23 -6.06 11.59
C GLU A 184 3.77 -5.98 10.17
N PRO A 185 4.81 -5.17 9.93
CA PRO A 185 5.49 -5.17 8.65
C PRO A 185 6.27 -6.48 8.46
N LEU A 186 6.51 -6.87 7.21
CA LEU A 186 7.32 -8.03 6.84
C LEU A 186 6.77 -9.41 7.28
N ARG A 187 5.54 -9.50 7.77
CA ARG A 187 4.95 -10.76 8.24
C ARG A 187 4.81 -11.82 7.12
N SER A 188 4.60 -11.37 5.90
CA SER A 188 4.44 -12.25 4.73
C SER A 188 5.38 -11.79 3.63
N ILE A 189 6.59 -12.36 3.62
CA ILE A 189 7.58 -12.09 2.58
C ILE A 189 7.50 -13.22 1.56
N THR A 190 7.11 -12.89 0.34
CA THR A 190 7.16 -13.77 -0.82
C THR A 190 7.93 -13.10 -1.96
N GLN A 191 8.19 -13.84 -3.03
CA GLN A 191 8.92 -13.28 -4.19
C GLN A 191 8.19 -12.03 -4.73
N ARG A 192 8.83 -10.87 -4.64
CA ARG A 192 8.33 -9.54 -5.01
C ARG A 192 7.23 -8.94 -4.11
N HIS A 193 6.90 -9.58 -2.96
CA HIS A 193 5.95 -9.06 -1.98
C HIS A 193 6.58 -9.08 -0.59
N TYR A 194 6.73 -7.91 -0.01
CA TYR A 194 7.44 -7.72 1.26
C TYR A 194 6.51 -7.53 2.46
N GLY A 195 5.19 -7.68 2.30
CA GLY A 195 4.23 -7.48 3.38
C GLY A 195 4.17 -6.06 3.94
N LEU A 196 4.58 -5.07 3.14
CA LEU A 196 4.68 -3.67 3.57
C LEU A 196 3.47 -2.81 3.16
N GLY A 197 2.69 -3.25 2.18
CA GLY A 197 1.57 -2.47 1.63
C GLY A 197 0.52 -2.14 2.68
N LEU A 198 0.07 -3.12 3.43
CA LEU A 198 -0.93 -2.91 4.49
C LEU A 198 -0.40 -2.03 5.65
N ASN A 199 0.89 -2.15 5.98
CA ASN A 199 1.51 -1.28 6.98
C ASN A 199 1.52 0.18 6.49
N ARG A 200 1.86 0.42 5.23
CA ARG A 200 1.82 1.75 4.60
C ARG A 200 0.41 2.33 4.57
N ILE A 201 -0.59 1.54 4.16
CA ILE A 201 -2.00 1.94 4.19
C ILE A 201 -2.41 2.38 5.59
N ARG A 202 -2.11 1.58 6.61
CA ARG A 202 -2.41 1.91 8.00
C ARG A 202 -1.76 3.22 8.43
N ALA A 203 -0.47 3.39 8.17
CA ALA A 203 0.26 4.60 8.51
C ALA A 203 -0.36 5.86 7.87
N ILE A 204 -0.79 5.77 6.61
CA ILE A 204 -1.47 6.88 5.93
C ILE A 204 -2.82 7.19 6.60
N ILE A 205 -3.63 6.18 6.86
CA ILE A 205 -4.95 6.36 7.48
C ILE A 205 -4.81 6.95 8.90
N GLU A 206 -3.89 6.44 9.71
CA GLU A 206 -3.61 6.92 11.07
C GLU A 206 -3.05 8.36 11.07
N ALA A 207 -2.21 8.73 10.09
CA ALA A 207 -1.73 10.11 9.94
C ALA A 207 -2.85 11.12 9.64
N HIS A 208 -4.02 10.66 9.19
CA HIS A 208 -5.22 11.46 8.98
C HIS A 208 -6.23 11.33 10.14
N GLY A 209 -5.81 10.78 11.28
CA GLY A 209 -6.70 10.56 12.45
C GLY A 209 -7.73 9.44 12.25
N GLY A 210 -7.52 8.60 11.24
CA GLY A 210 -8.39 7.48 10.91
C GLY A 210 -7.98 6.17 11.54
N GLU A 211 -8.75 5.12 11.23
CA GLU A 211 -8.53 3.75 11.68
C GLU A 211 -8.70 2.77 10.54
N LEU A 212 -7.87 1.72 10.51
CA LEU A 212 -8.01 0.58 9.61
C LEU A 212 -8.28 -0.68 10.42
N GLN A 213 -9.34 -1.40 10.08
CA GLN A 213 -9.73 -2.66 10.68
C GLN A 213 -10.00 -3.70 9.61
N ALA A 214 -9.85 -4.98 9.95
CA ALA A 214 -10.28 -6.08 9.09
C ALA A 214 -10.96 -7.15 9.93
N GLN A 215 -11.95 -7.82 9.33
CA GLN A 215 -12.66 -8.93 9.94
C GLN A 215 -12.98 -9.97 8.87
N TYR A 216 -12.76 -11.23 9.19
CA TYR A 216 -13.19 -12.33 8.34
C TYR A 216 -14.47 -12.96 8.89
N ASP A 217 -15.49 -13.05 8.04
CA ASP A 217 -16.73 -13.79 8.34
C ASP A 217 -16.66 -15.16 7.64
N PRO A 218 -16.44 -16.25 8.38
CA PRO A 218 -16.37 -17.59 7.79
C PRO A 218 -17.73 -18.10 7.27
N LYS A 219 -18.85 -17.55 7.75
CA LYS A 219 -20.19 -17.95 7.28
C LYS A 219 -20.49 -17.31 5.93
N ALA A 220 -20.13 -16.05 5.77
CA ALA A 220 -20.28 -15.34 4.50
C ALA A 220 -19.09 -15.59 3.55
N ALA A 221 -18.04 -16.31 4.00
CA ALA A 221 -16.78 -16.49 3.28
C ALA A 221 -16.22 -15.15 2.75
N THR A 222 -16.20 -14.13 3.61
CA THR A 222 -15.89 -12.75 3.21
C THR A 222 -14.92 -12.09 4.18
N LEU A 223 -13.84 -11.55 3.66
CA LEU A 223 -12.96 -10.63 4.38
C LEU A 223 -13.46 -9.21 4.17
N VAL A 224 -13.68 -8.48 5.26
CA VAL A 224 -14.11 -7.09 5.24
C VAL A 224 -13.00 -6.22 5.81
N SER A 225 -12.44 -5.36 4.98
CA SER A 225 -11.49 -4.32 5.39
C SER A 225 -12.24 -2.99 5.51
N THR A 226 -12.19 -2.34 6.66
CA THR A 226 -12.91 -1.09 6.93
C THR A 226 -11.92 0.01 7.28
N MET A 227 -12.03 1.13 6.59
CA MET A 227 -11.36 2.39 6.89
C MET A 227 -12.38 3.39 7.44
N ALA A 228 -12.04 4.04 8.54
CA ALA A 228 -12.84 5.09 9.14
C ALA A 228 -12.02 6.37 9.26
N LEU A 229 -12.54 7.49 8.74
CA LEU A 229 -11.90 8.81 8.81
C LEU A 229 -12.80 9.79 9.55
N PRO A 230 -12.23 10.72 10.33
CA PRO A 230 -13.01 11.79 10.92
C PRO A 230 -13.52 12.74 9.82
N MET A 231 -14.77 13.19 9.95
CA MET A 231 -15.29 14.25 9.11
C MET A 231 -14.66 15.58 9.51
N SER A 232 -14.44 16.47 8.55
CA SER A 232 -14.10 17.86 8.86
C SER A 232 -15.24 18.50 9.65
N SER A 233 -14.93 19.10 10.80
CA SER A 233 -15.91 19.90 11.51
C SER A 233 -16.35 21.04 10.60
N ARG A 234 -17.67 21.20 10.37
CA ARG A 234 -18.21 22.39 9.72
C ARG A 234 -17.74 23.59 10.54
N GLN A 235 -16.81 24.37 10.05
CA GLN A 235 -16.64 25.72 10.54
C GLN A 235 -17.94 26.43 10.22
N SER A 236 -18.75 26.69 11.26
CA SER A 236 -19.89 27.60 11.16
C SER A 236 -19.34 28.96 10.74
N GLN A 237 -19.41 29.28 9.45
CA GLN A 237 -19.21 30.63 8.98
C GLN A 237 -20.42 31.44 9.50
N HIS A 238 -20.28 31.93 10.72
CA HIS A 238 -21.05 33.06 11.19
C HIS A 238 -20.22 34.31 10.87
N GLY A 239 -20.56 34.98 9.83
CA GLY A 239 -20.12 36.29 9.45
C GLY A 239 -21.28 37.02 8.83
#